data_a9e7736a0b9418bba48d65717c16cfcc
#
_entry.id   a9e7736a0b9418bba48d65717c16cfcc
#
_cell.length_a   1.000
_cell.length_b   1.000
_cell.length_c   1.000
_cell.angle_alpha   90.00
_cell.angle_beta   90.00
_cell.angle_gamma   90.00
#
_symmetry.space_group_name_H-M   'P 1'
#
loop_
_entity.id
_entity.type
_entity.pdbx_description
1 polymer ?
#
loop_
_entity_poly.entity_id
_entity_poly.type
_entity_poly.pdbx_seq_one_letter_code
_entity_poly.pdbx_strand_id
1 'polypeptide(L)'
;MANLTSDQMPDTVGGPGPFTFDLPVDAGSKVYKGSLCTQLTATGMVVPYSTAAAGVVVGVADHAADLTAAGTSDGDKRVRIQTKRMFAFTNGTAGDAFSEATLIGSLVYGTDDNTVAKTSNSQARKAVGFFYGMESDGKVRVLVDPALAAIVNVLQGLTDTPASADALRDNIVAAFG
;
A
#
# COMPACT_ATOMS: atom_id res chain seq x y z
N MET A 1 -12.61 8.66 -7.10
CA MET A 1 -12.21 7.38 -6.48
C MET A 1 -12.77 7.40 -5.06
N ALA A 2 -13.42 6.35 -4.65
CA ALA A 2 -14.07 6.29 -3.33
C ALA A 2 -13.26 5.36 -2.43
N ASN A 3 -12.79 5.88 -1.32
CA ASN A 3 -12.23 5.06 -0.24
C ASN A 3 -13.28 4.09 0.30
N LEU A 4 -12.85 3.08 1.03
CA LEU A 4 -13.76 2.16 1.71
C LEU A 4 -14.77 2.95 2.57
N THR A 5 -16.06 2.64 2.39
CA THR A 5 -17.16 3.22 3.15
C THR A 5 -17.70 2.28 4.22
N SER A 6 -17.27 1.03 4.19
CA SER A 6 -17.61 -0.03 5.15
C SER A 6 -16.45 -1.03 5.26
N ASP A 7 -16.48 -1.83 6.33
CA ASP A 7 -15.50 -2.90 6.52
C ASP A 7 -15.58 -3.93 5.38
N GLN A 8 -14.46 -4.13 4.71
CA GLN A 8 -14.28 -5.18 3.72
C GLN A 8 -13.05 -6.01 4.10
N MET A 9 -13.14 -7.30 3.92
CA MET A 9 -11.98 -8.17 4.04
C MET A 9 -11.54 -8.55 2.64
N PRO A 10 -10.35 -8.09 2.18
CA PRO A 10 -9.75 -8.75 1.03
C PRO A 10 -9.56 -10.22 1.40
N ASP A 11 -10.11 -11.12 0.58
CA ASP A 11 -9.95 -12.55 0.81
C ASP A 11 -8.48 -12.91 0.90
N THR A 12 -8.10 -13.63 1.95
CA THR A 12 -6.73 -14.09 2.11
C THR A 12 -6.56 -15.39 1.32
N VAL A 13 -5.81 -15.30 0.25
CA VAL A 13 -5.45 -16.45 -0.59
C VAL A 13 -4.07 -16.91 -0.14
N GLY A 14 -3.98 -17.93 0.64
CA GLY A 14 -2.79 -18.59 1.18
C GLY A 14 -1.42 -17.93 0.93
N GLY A 15 -0.52 -18.00 1.87
CA GLY A 15 0.82 -17.41 1.79
C GLY A 15 1.64 -17.73 3.04
N PRO A 16 2.94 -17.40 3.09
CA PRO A 16 3.72 -17.50 4.31
C PRO A 16 3.02 -16.70 5.40
N GLY A 17 3.02 -17.21 6.63
CA GLY A 17 2.26 -16.68 7.76
C GLY A 17 2.35 -15.15 7.88
N PRO A 18 1.27 -14.48 8.27
CA PRO A 18 1.21 -13.03 8.29
C PRO A 18 2.17 -12.48 9.34
N PHE A 19 2.95 -11.48 8.97
CA PHE A 19 3.53 -10.59 9.97
C PHE A 19 2.45 -9.58 10.37
N THR A 20 2.21 -9.48 11.68
CA THR A 20 1.24 -8.54 12.24
C THR A 20 1.91 -7.63 13.25
N PHE A 21 1.53 -6.37 13.26
CA PHE A 21 1.99 -5.39 14.25
C PHE A 21 0.90 -4.33 14.45
N ASP A 22 0.85 -3.75 15.64
CA ASP A 22 -0.14 -2.74 15.98
C ASP A 22 0.47 -1.33 15.84
N LEU A 23 -0.19 -0.46 15.08
CA LEU A 23 0.23 0.92 14.86
C LEU A 23 -0.84 1.91 15.37
N PRO A 24 -0.42 3.09 15.88
CA PRO A 24 -1.33 4.14 16.29
C PRO A 24 -1.99 4.78 15.07
N VAL A 25 -3.27 5.14 15.20
CA VAL A 25 -4.07 5.78 14.13
C VAL A 25 -4.09 7.28 14.33
N ASP A 26 -4.05 8.01 13.22
CA ASP A 26 -4.09 9.47 13.15
C ASP A 26 -5.47 10.01 13.56
N ALA A 27 -5.50 11.10 14.32
CA ALA A 27 -6.75 11.75 14.71
C ALA A 27 -7.52 12.26 13.48
N GLY A 28 -8.85 12.14 13.51
CA GLY A 28 -9.71 12.47 12.37
C GLY A 28 -9.75 11.40 11.28
N SER A 29 -8.98 10.33 11.41
CA SER A 29 -8.95 9.24 10.44
C SER A 29 -9.86 8.08 10.83
N LYS A 30 -10.42 7.43 9.81
CA LYS A 30 -11.16 6.18 9.93
C LYS A 30 -10.53 5.12 9.04
N VAL A 31 -9.98 4.11 9.66
CA VAL A 31 -9.42 2.93 9.00
C VAL A 31 -10.46 1.83 9.04
N TYR A 32 -10.84 1.28 7.90
CA TYR A 32 -11.71 0.11 7.82
C TYR A 32 -10.88 -1.17 7.80
N LYS A 33 -11.47 -2.26 8.27
CA LYS A 33 -10.91 -3.59 8.06
C LYS A 33 -10.75 -3.83 6.56
N GLY A 34 -9.57 -4.29 6.14
CA GLY A 34 -9.25 -4.50 4.74
C GLY A 34 -8.66 -3.28 4.01
N SER A 35 -8.65 -2.11 4.63
CA SER A 35 -7.99 -0.94 4.05
C SER A 35 -6.48 -1.15 3.91
N LEU A 36 -5.94 -0.87 2.74
CA LEU A 36 -4.51 -0.63 2.57
C LEU A 36 -4.14 0.62 3.38
N CYS A 37 -3.04 0.56 4.11
CA CYS A 37 -2.66 1.58 5.07
C CYS A 37 -1.31 2.23 4.77
N THR A 38 -1.22 3.52 5.05
CA THR A 38 0.01 4.33 5.02
C THR A 38 0.38 4.76 6.42
N GLN A 39 1.65 4.62 6.80
CA GLN A 39 2.21 5.27 7.97
C GLN A 39 2.81 6.61 7.55
N LEU A 40 2.32 7.69 8.14
CA LEU A 40 2.77 9.05 7.85
C LEU A 40 4.21 9.26 8.35
N THR A 41 5.07 9.82 7.50
CA THR A 41 6.48 10.10 7.89
C THR A 41 6.60 11.19 8.93
N ALA A 42 5.66 12.13 8.96
CA ALA A 42 5.70 13.27 9.89
C ALA A 42 5.33 12.88 11.33
N THR A 43 4.37 11.97 11.51
CA THR A 43 3.79 11.66 12.82
C THR A 43 3.99 10.21 13.24
N GLY A 44 4.31 9.31 12.31
CA GLY A 44 4.33 7.88 12.56
C GLY A 44 2.94 7.23 12.68
N MET A 45 1.87 8.03 12.56
CA MET A 45 0.48 7.57 12.65
C MET A 45 0.04 6.89 11.36
N VAL A 46 -0.98 6.04 11.46
CA VAL A 46 -1.56 5.32 10.33
C VAL A 46 -2.83 5.99 9.84
N VAL A 47 -2.93 6.09 8.54
CA VAL A 47 -4.12 6.54 7.80
C VAL A 47 -4.48 5.52 6.70
N PRO A 48 -5.72 5.50 6.20
CA PRO A 48 -6.03 4.78 4.96
C PRO A 48 -5.14 5.27 3.83
N TYR A 49 -4.70 4.36 2.97
CA TYR A 49 -3.85 4.73 1.85
C TYR A 49 -4.58 5.70 0.91
N SER A 50 -3.87 6.75 0.54
CA SER A 50 -4.20 7.61 -0.58
C SER A 50 -2.93 8.05 -1.30
N THR A 51 -3.03 8.45 -2.55
CA THR A 51 -1.88 8.96 -3.32
C THR A 51 -1.32 10.25 -2.73
N ALA A 52 -2.13 11.03 -2.01
CA ALA A 52 -1.73 12.27 -1.35
C ALA A 52 -1.06 12.05 0.02
N ALA A 53 -1.19 10.87 0.63
CA ALA A 53 -0.62 10.60 1.95
C ALA A 53 0.91 10.56 1.89
N ALA A 54 1.57 11.49 2.58
CA ALA A 54 3.03 11.52 2.69
C ALA A 54 3.51 10.47 3.71
N GLY A 55 3.93 9.31 3.24
CA GLY A 55 4.33 8.21 4.12
C GLY A 55 4.70 6.95 3.36
N VAL A 56 4.85 5.86 4.08
CA VAL A 56 5.16 4.53 3.54
C VAL A 56 3.97 3.61 3.67
N VAL A 57 3.75 2.77 2.67
CA VAL A 57 2.74 1.70 2.74
C VAL A 57 3.20 0.69 3.78
N VAL A 58 2.32 0.32 4.72
CA VAL A 58 2.68 -0.60 5.82
C VAL A 58 1.96 -1.94 5.76
N GLY A 59 0.87 -2.05 5.02
CA GLY A 59 0.10 -3.29 4.89
C GLY A 59 -1.40 -3.05 4.89
N VAL A 60 -2.16 -4.06 5.30
CA VAL A 60 -3.63 -4.07 5.29
C VAL A 60 -4.16 -4.16 6.71
N ALA A 61 -5.17 -3.38 7.04
CA ALA A 61 -5.81 -3.36 8.35
C ALA A 61 -6.59 -4.66 8.63
N ASP A 62 -6.34 -5.29 9.78
CA ASP A 62 -7.02 -6.50 10.24
C ASP A 62 -8.37 -6.22 10.92
N HIS A 63 -8.53 -5.03 11.45
CA HIS A 63 -9.79 -4.55 12.06
C HIS A 63 -9.97 -3.04 11.83
N ALA A 64 -11.17 -2.55 12.10
CA ALA A 64 -11.48 -1.13 11.96
C ALA A 64 -11.01 -0.32 13.17
N ALA A 65 -10.58 0.92 12.92
CA ALA A 65 -10.34 1.93 13.94
C ALA A 65 -10.89 3.29 13.47
N ASP A 66 -11.72 3.90 14.29
CA ASP A 66 -12.40 5.16 13.96
C ASP A 66 -12.04 6.22 15.02
N LEU A 67 -11.29 7.25 14.58
CA LEU A 67 -10.90 8.41 15.38
C LEU A 67 -11.50 9.71 14.83
N THR A 68 -12.67 9.64 14.17
CA THR A 68 -13.34 10.83 13.60
C THR A 68 -14.16 11.60 14.62
N ALA A 69 -14.38 11.06 15.81
CA ALA A 69 -15.13 11.76 16.87
C ALA A 69 -14.39 13.00 17.37
N ALA A 70 -15.13 14.05 17.70
CA ALA A 70 -14.54 15.25 18.29
C ALA A 70 -13.84 14.92 19.62
N GLY A 71 -12.64 15.47 19.83
CA GLY A 71 -11.84 15.27 21.05
C GLY A 71 -10.97 14.03 21.04
N THR A 72 -10.92 13.25 19.93
CA THR A 72 -9.93 12.18 19.78
C THR A 72 -8.55 12.77 19.49
N SER A 73 -7.52 12.09 20.00
CA SER A 73 -6.11 12.44 19.78
C SER A 73 -5.39 11.34 19.02
N ASP A 74 -4.24 11.70 18.44
CA ASP A 74 -3.35 10.76 17.77
C ASP A 74 -3.02 9.57 18.70
N GLY A 75 -3.20 8.36 18.17
CA GLY A 75 -2.87 7.16 18.89
C GLY A 75 -3.88 6.68 19.93
N ASP A 76 -5.00 7.38 20.15
CA ASP A 76 -6.09 6.92 21.06
C ASP A 76 -6.61 5.52 20.69
N LYS A 77 -6.50 5.18 19.41
CA LYS A 77 -6.75 3.80 18.92
C LYS A 77 -5.56 3.30 18.13
N ARG A 78 -5.40 2.00 18.15
CA ARG A 78 -4.40 1.30 17.34
C ARG A 78 -5.11 0.39 16.34
N VAL A 79 -4.47 0.16 15.22
CA VAL A 79 -4.93 -0.80 14.22
C VAL A 79 -3.87 -1.87 14.02
N ARG A 80 -4.29 -3.13 13.98
CA ARG A 80 -3.41 -4.24 13.62
C ARG A 80 -3.26 -4.28 12.11
N ILE A 81 -2.02 -4.25 11.66
CA ILE A 81 -1.63 -4.32 10.25
C ILE A 81 -1.13 -5.72 9.94
N GLN A 82 -1.61 -6.29 8.86
CA GLN A 82 -1.11 -7.53 8.27
C GLN A 82 -0.26 -7.21 7.04
N THR A 83 0.88 -7.88 6.91
CA THR A 83 1.80 -7.75 5.78
C THR A 83 2.41 -9.09 5.40
N LYS A 84 3.12 -9.16 4.27
CA LYS A 84 3.69 -10.38 3.69
C LYS A 84 2.64 -11.48 3.48
N ARG A 85 1.47 -11.06 2.99
CA ARG A 85 0.32 -11.91 2.74
C ARG A 85 -0.37 -11.50 1.44
N MET A 86 -1.08 -12.45 0.83
CA MET A 86 -1.92 -12.16 -0.34
C MET A 86 -3.28 -11.62 0.08
N PHE A 87 -3.68 -10.54 -0.58
CA PHE A 87 -4.99 -9.91 -0.44
C PHE A 87 -5.61 -9.68 -1.82
N ALA A 88 -6.93 -9.63 -1.87
CA ALA A 88 -7.68 -9.32 -3.08
C ALA A 88 -8.17 -7.86 -3.02
N PHE A 89 -7.79 -7.06 -4.01
CA PHE A 89 -8.16 -5.65 -4.14
C PHE A 89 -9.01 -5.41 -5.37
N THR A 90 -9.78 -4.35 -5.36
CA THR A 90 -10.48 -3.85 -6.54
C THR A 90 -9.47 -3.53 -7.64
N ASN A 91 -9.75 -3.99 -8.87
CA ASN A 91 -8.92 -3.75 -10.03
C ASN A 91 -9.08 -2.31 -10.52
N GLY A 92 -8.00 -1.73 -11.01
CA GLY A 92 -8.03 -0.46 -11.73
C GLY A 92 -8.87 -0.54 -13.01
N THR A 93 -9.01 0.56 -13.71
CA THR A 93 -9.82 0.66 -14.93
C THR A 93 -8.97 0.99 -16.16
N ALA A 94 -9.47 0.67 -17.33
CA ALA A 94 -8.84 0.98 -18.63
C ALA A 94 -7.37 0.51 -18.70
N GLY A 95 -6.45 1.39 -19.06
CA GLY A 95 -5.02 1.09 -19.19
C GLY A 95 -4.32 0.67 -17.90
N ASP A 96 -4.92 0.96 -16.74
CA ASP A 96 -4.41 0.62 -15.42
C ASP A 96 -4.89 -0.73 -14.89
N ALA A 97 -5.81 -1.39 -15.59
CA ALA A 97 -6.36 -2.67 -15.17
C ALA A 97 -5.35 -3.82 -15.37
N PHE A 98 -5.34 -4.73 -14.41
CA PHE A 98 -4.73 -6.05 -14.54
C PHE A 98 -5.64 -6.98 -15.32
N SER A 99 -5.08 -8.01 -15.91
CA SER A 99 -5.79 -9.08 -16.63
C SER A 99 -5.10 -10.42 -16.40
N GLU A 100 -5.73 -11.51 -16.83
CA GLU A 100 -5.13 -12.84 -16.79
C GLU A 100 -3.81 -12.95 -17.58
N ALA A 101 -3.59 -12.06 -18.56
CA ALA A 101 -2.34 -11.99 -19.31
C ALA A 101 -1.22 -11.24 -18.58
N THR A 102 -1.50 -10.63 -17.43
CA THR A 102 -0.48 -9.93 -16.63
C THR A 102 0.48 -10.94 -16.00
N LEU A 103 1.78 -10.68 -16.12
CA LEU A 103 2.80 -11.58 -15.59
C LEU A 103 2.78 -11.59 -14.05
N ILE A 104 2.85 -12.78 -13.47
CA ILE A 104 3.04 -12.96 -12.03
C ILE A 104 4.34 -12.25 -11.59
N GLY A 105 4.30 -11.58 -10.46
CA GLY A 105 5.42 -10.77 -9.96
C GLY A 105 5.47 -9.34 -10.51
N SER A 106 4.54 -8.94 -11.40
CA SER A 106 4.43 -7.54 -11.82
C SER A 106 4.14 -6.63 -10.63
N LEU A 107 4.70 -5.42 -10.64
CA LEU A 107 4.46 -4.43 -9.59
C LEU A 107 3.00 -4.00 -9.57
N VAL A 108 2.50 -3.80 -8.36
CA VAL A 108 1.16 -3.31 -8.08
C VAL A 108 1.25 -1.98 -7.35
N TYR A 109 0.49 -1.00 -7.81
CA TYR A 109 0.45 0.35 -7.24
C TYR A 109 -0.91 0.61 -6.60
N GLY A 110 -0.91 1.28 -5.44
CA GLY A 110 -2.15 1.71 -4.80
C GLY A 110 -2.77 2.91 -5.51
N THR A 111 -4.07 2.90 -5.67
CA THR A 111 -4.84 4.05 -6.14
C THR A 111 -5.57 4.71 -4.99
N ASP A 112 -6.17 3.91 -4.14
CA ASP A 112 -6.78 4.26 -2.87
C ASP A 112 -6.64 3.07 -1.89
N ASP A 113 -7.32 3.10 -0.77
CA ASP A 113 -7.20 2.09 0.29
C ASP A 113 -7.83 0.73 -0.05
N ASN A 114 -8.47 0.60 -1.20
CA ASN A 114 -9.12 -0.63 -1.67
C ASN A 114 -8.84 -0.95 -3.14
N THR A 115 -8.26 -0.04 -3.90
CA THR A 115 -8.09 -0.15 -5.35
C THR A 115 -6.61 -0.15 -5.72
N VAL A 116 -6.25 -1.04 -6.64
CA VAL A 116 -4.88 -1.16 -7.16
C VAL A 116 -4.83 -0.96 -8.67
N ALA A 117 -3.67 -0.58 -9.16
CA ALA A 117 -3.41 -0.30 -10.57
C ALA A 117 -2.08 -0.88 -11.02
N LYS A 118 -1.97 -1.13 -12.33
CA LYS A 118 -0.79 -1.67 -12.99
C LYS A 118 0.32 -0.62 -13.21
N THR A 119 -0.01 0.67 -13.21
CA THR A 119 0.95 1.76 -13.49
C THR A 119 1.13 2.68 -12.29
N SER A 120 2.32 3.28 -12.17
CA SER A 120 2.65 4.26 -11.14
C SER A 120 1.97 5.62 -11.35
N ASN A 121 1.36 5.85 -12.53
CA ASN A 121 0.81 7.14 -12.91
C ASN A 121 1.84 8.27 -12.74
N SER A 122 2.97 8.16 -13.44
CA SER A 122 4.09 9.11 -13.34
C SER A 122 4.58 9.32 -11.89
N GLN A 123 4.70 8.20 -11.15
CA GLN A 123 5.13 8.14 -9.74
C GLN A 123 4.16 8.76 -8.71
N ALA A 124 2.97 9.18 -9.13
CA ALA A 124 1.95 9.66 -8.21
C ALA A 124 1.41 8.56 -7.26
N ARG A 125 1.58 7.29 -7.64
CA ARG A 125 1.16 6.12 -6.87
C ARG A 125 2.37 5.38 -6.32
N LYS A 126 2.25 4.87 -5.10
CA LYS A 126 3.29 4.05 -4.47
C LYS A 126 3.09 2.58 -4.81
N ALA A 127 4.17 1.86 -5.04
CA ALA A 127 4.15 0.42 -5.09
C ALA A 127 3.70 -0.14 -3.74
N VAL A 128 2.84 -1.17 -3.78
CA VAL A 128 2.26 -1.79 -2.59
C VAL A 128 2.60 -3.28 -2.48
N GLY A 129 3.02 -3.89 -3.58
CA GLY A 129 3.34 -5.31 -3.63
C GLY A 129 3.42 -5.83 -5.05
N PHE A 130 3.12 -7.11 -5.21
CA PHE A 130 3.27 -7.84 -6.46
C PHE A 130 1.99 -8.57 -6.85
N PHE A 131 1.72 -8.61 -8.15
CA PHE A 131 0.60 -9.30 -8.76
C PHE A 131 0.78 -10.82 -8.70
N TYR A 132 -0.25 -11.54 -8.27
CA TYR A 132 -0.29 -13.01 -8.18
C TYR A 132 -1.51 -13.64 -8.86
N GLY A 133 -2.24 -12.90 -9.67
CA GLY A 133 -3.37 -13.40 -10.44
C GLY A 133 -4.65 -12.61 -10.23
N MET A 134 -5.72 -13.11 -10.83
CA MET A 134 -7.06 -12.55 -10.73
C MET A 134 -7.96 -13.48 -9.91
N GLU A 135 -8.92 -12.90 -9.20
CA GLU A 135 -10.05 -13.64 -8.63
C GLU A 135 -11.18 -13.76 -9.66
N SER A 136 -12.06 -14.73 -9.47
CA SER A 136 -13.20 -14.95 -10.36
C SER A 136 -14.20 -13.77 -10.39
N ASP A 137 -14.18 -12.92 -9.36
CA ASP A 137 -14.97 -11.69 -9.27
C ASP A 137 -14.27 -10.46 -9.87
N GLY A 138 -13.11 -10.65 -10.51
CA GLY A 138 -12.33 -9.60 -11.16
C GLY A 138 -11.39 -8.82 -10.24
N LYS A 139 -11.30 -9.19 -8.96
CA LYS A 139 -10.31 -8.61 -8.04
C LYS A 139 -8.90 -9.09 -8.36
N VAL A 140 -7.94 -8.29 -7.96
CA VAL A 140 -6.52 -8.53 -8.14
C VAL A 140 -5.92 -9.15 -6.88
N ARG A 141 -5.28 -10.32 -7.01
CA ARG A 141 -4.48 -10.93 -5.94
C ARG A 141 -3.13 -10.23 -5.84
N VAL A 142 -2.85 -9.67 -4.69
CA VAL A 142 -1.62 -8.92 -4.44
C VAL A 142 -0.90 -9.50 -3.23
N LEU A 143 0.36 -9.88 -3.40
CA LEU A 143 1.26 -10.09 -2.27
C LEU A 143 1.67 -8.71 -1.75
N VAL A 144 1.12 -8.28 -0.64
CA VAL A 144 1.47 -7.00 -0.02
C VAL A 144 2.75 -7.17 0.79
N ASP A 145 3.85 -6.59 0.30
CA ASP A 145 5.15 -6.58 0.97
C ASP A 145 5.72 -5.16 1.03
N PRO A 146 5.52 -4.45 2.15
CA PRO A 146 5.97 -3.07 2.30
C PRO A 146 7.48 -2.89 2.19
N ALA A 147 8.28 -3.88 2.62
CA ALA A 147 9.74 -3.77 2.56
C ALA A 147 10.24 -3.77 1.11
N LEU A 148 9.74 -4.71 0.28
CA LEU A 148 10.05 -4.73 -1.14
C LEU A 148 9.44 -3.52 -1.87
N ALA A 149 8.22 -3.12 -1.50
CA ALA A 149 7.58 -1.94 -2.06
C ALA A 149 8.37 -0.65 -1.76
N ALA A 150 8.93 -0.51 -0.56
CA ALA A 150 9.78 0.62 -0.18
C ALA A 150 11.04 0.68 -1.06
N ILE A 151 11.73 -0.44 -1.27
CA ILE A 151 12.90 -0.54 -2.15
C ILE A 151 12.54 -0.08 -3.57
N VAL A 152 11.43 -0.58 -4.11
CA VAL A 152 10.99 -0.19 -5.46
C VAL A 152 10.66 1.29 -5.54
N ASN A 153 9.97 1.86 -4.55
CA ASN A 153 9.65 3.28 -4.52
C ASN A 153 10.91 4.16 -4.48
N VAL A 154 11.94 3.74 -3.73
CA VAL A 154 13.25 4.42 -3.73
C VAL A 154 13.91 4.32 -5.10
N LEU A 155 14.00 3.12 -5.68
CA LEU A 155 14.60 2.92 -7.00
C LEU A 155 13.88 3.70 -8.10
N GLN A 156 12.56 3.81 -8.05
CA GLN A 156 11.79 4.62 -8.98
C GLN A 156 12.08 6.12 -8.84
N GLY A 157 12.26 6.62 -7.62
CA GLY A 157 12.70 7.98 -7.38
C GLY A 157 14.12 8.28 -7.89
N LEU A 158 14.95 7.24 -8.06
CA LEU A 158 16.31 7.38 -8.60
C LEU A 158 16.36 7.39 -10.12
N THR A 159 15.30 6.99 -10.82
CA THR A 159 15.26 6.91 -12.30
C THR A 159 15.10 8.25 -12.99
N ASP A 160 14.90 9.34 -12.27
CA ASP A 160 15.03 10.70 -12.83
C ASP A 160 16.51 11.01 -13.11
N THR A 161 17.02 10.32 -14.15
CA THR A 161 18.32 10.52 -14.80
C THR A 161 19.51 10.81 -13.89
N PRO A 162 20.13 9.78 -13.29
CA PRO A 162 21.49 9.98 -12.82
C PRO A 162 22.39 10.29 -14.02
N ALA A 163 23.06 11.42 -13.99
CA ALA A 163 23.94 11.85 -15.07
C ALA A 163 25.12 10.90 -15.28
N SER A 164 25.30 9.92 -14.38
CA SER A 164 26.33 8.88 -14.44
C SER A 164 26.00 7.67 -13.57
N ALA A 165 26.65 6.53 -13.82
CA ALA A 165 26.57 5.34 -12.98
C ALA A 165 27.06 5.61 -11.53
N ASP A 166 28.00 6.53 -11.33
CA ASP A 166 28.48 6.92 -10.02
C ASP A 166 27.41 7.69 -9.22
N ALA A 167 26.69 8.61 -9.86
CA ALA A 167 25.57 9.30 -9.24
C ALA A 167 24.45 8.34 -8.82
N LEU A 168 24.17 7.31 -9.63
CA LEU A 168 23.21 6.27 -9.28
C LEU A 168 23.68 5.48 -8.04
N ARG A 169 24.95 5.05 -8.03
CA ARG A 169 25.54 4.34 -6.89
C ARG A 169 25.44 5.18 -5.60
N ASP A 170 25.83 6.45 -5.66
CA ASP A 170 25.85 7.34 -4.50
C ASP A 170 24.43 7.60 -3.97
N ASN A 171 23.45 7.73 -4.85
CA ASN A 171 22.03 7.81 -4.48
C ASN A 171 21.53 6.53 -3.81
N ILE A 172 21.91 5.35 -4.31
CA ILE A 172 21.56 4.06 -3.70
C ILE A 172 22.20 3.95 -2.31
N VAL A 173 23.47 4.28 -2.16
CA VAL A 173 24.17 4.27 -0.86
C VAL A 173 23.48 5.23 0.12
N ALA A 174 23.15 6.45 -0.31
CA ALA A 174 22.45 7.43 0.55
C ALA A 174 21.03 6.96 0.98
N ALA A 175 20.36 6.16 0.15
CA ALA A 175 19.01 5.68 0.45
C ALA A 175 18.99 4.46 1.40
N PHE A 176 20.05 3.66 1.42
CA PHE A 176 20.11 2.38 2.17
C PHE A 176 21.28 2.29 3.16
N GLY A 177 22.19 3.24 3.18
CA GLY A 177 23.31 3.36 4.13
C GLY A 177 22.94 4.19 5.32
#